data_4a93f82fbdea733081538d17221b229e
#
_entry.id   4a93f82fbdea733081538d17221b229e
#
_cell.length_a   1.000
_cell.length_b   1.000
_cell.length_c   1.000
_cell.angle_alpha   90.00
_cell.angle_beta   90.00
_cell.angle_gamma   90.00
#
_symmetry.space_group_name_H-M   'P 1'
#
loop_
_entity.id
_entity.type
_entity.pdbx_description
1 polymer ?
#
loop_
_entity_poly.entity_id
_entity_poly.type
_entity_poly.pdbx_seq_one_letter_code
_entity_poly.pdbx_strand_id
1 'polypeptide(L)'
;RDINKLLTEEVVKDEPNQLTIDSLIVQFSQVQREQKRVMVEHLQEVKAKCTPEQQEKFNKFIRRMHDYQQNQLGKKERMRRGQNPRTNNNQN
;
A
#
# COMPACT_ATOMS: atom_id res chain seq x y z
N ARG A 1 -13.36 -5.82 -9.99
CA ARG A 1 -12.49 -5.93 -11.09
C ARG A 1 -11.05 -5.99 -10.62
N ASP A 2 -10.33 -6.98 -11.09
CA ASP A 2 -8.94 -7.15 -10.66
C ASP A 2 -8.01 -6.42 -11.61
N ILE A 3 -7.64 -5.22 -11.26
CA ILE A 3 -6.82 -4.38 -12.10
C ILE A 3 -5.41 -4.93 -12.21
N ASN A 4 -4.89 -5.52 -11.14
CA ASN A 4 -3.56 -6.11 -11.19
C ASN A 4 -3.50 -7.25 -12.20
N LYS A 5 -4.55 -8.04 -12.27
CA LYS A 5 -4.59 -9.12 -13.24
C LYS A 5 -4.63 -8.56 -14.65
N LEU A 6 -5.43 -7.53 -14.87
CA LEU A 6 -5.52 -6.90 -16.17
C LEU A 6 -4.19 -6.32 -16.61
N LEU A 7 -3.46 -5.71 -15.66
CA LEU A 7 -2.13 -5.19 -15.97
C LEU A 7 -1.18 -6.30 -16.37
N THR A 8 -1.21 -7.39 -15.63
CA THR A 8 -0.35 -8.51 -15.93
C THR A 8 -0.64 -9.06 -17.33
N GLU A 9 -1.91 -9.21 -17.65
CA GLU A 9 -2.30 -9.72 -18.94
C GLU A 9 -1.82 -8.82 -20.07
N GLU A 10 -1.87 -7.52 -19.83
CA GLU A 10 -1.43 -6.61 -20.87
C GLU A 10 0.08 -6.64 -21.04
N VAL A 11 0.82 -6.73 -19.95
CA VAL A 11 2.26 -6.72 -19.98
C VAL A 11 2.83 -7.93 -20.69
N VAL A 12 2.17 -9.08 -20.57
CA VAL A 12 2.70 -10.30 -21.16
C VAL A 12 2.35 -10.48 -22.62
N LYS A 13 1.60 -9.57 -23.21
CA LYS A 13 1.31 -9.65 -24.64
C LYS A 13 2.58 -9.42 -25.45
N ASP A 14 2.62 -9.95 -26.65
CA ASP A 14 3.77 -9.73 -27.51
C ASP A 14 3.98 -8.24 -27.77
N GLU A 15 2.90 -7.51 -27.91
CA GLU A 15 3.00 -6.07 -28.12
C GLU A 15 2.07 -5.37 -27.14
N PRO A 16 2.54 -5.14 -25.94
CA PRO A 16 1.71 -4.46 -24.95
C PRO A 16 1.32 -3.05 -25.38
N ASN A 17 0.09 -2.69 -25.08
CA ASN A 17 -0.41 -1.38 -25.45
C ASN A 17 -0.17 -0.42 -24.29
N GLN A 18 0.70 0.57 -24.50
CA GLN A 18 1.06 1.49 -23.43
C GLN A 18 -0.12 2.33 -22.96
N LEU A 19 -1.01 2.70 -23.85
CA LEU A 19 -2.17 3.48 -23.43
C LEU A 19 -3.06 2.68 -22.49
N THR A 20 -3.21 1.39 -22.79
CA THR A 20 -4.00 0.52 -21.93
C THR A 20 -3.32 0.39 -20.57
N ILE A 21 -2.01 0.22 -20.56
CA ILE A 21 -1.28 0.11 -19.30
C ILE A 21 -1.46 1.38 -18.48
N ASP A 22 -1.29 2.54 -19.10
CA ASP A 22 -1.42 3.79 -18.39
C ASP A 22 -2.83 3.98 -17.84
N SER A 23 -3.83 3.59 -18.62
CA SER A 23 -5.21 3.70 -18.18
C SER A 23 -5.47 2.80 -16.96
N LEU A 24 -4.92 1.60 -16.97
CA LEU A 24 -5.10 0.68 -15.85
C LEU A 24 -4.40 1.21 -14.59
N ILE A 25 -3.24 1.84 -14.77
CA ILE A 25 -2.54 2.42 -13.64
C ILE A 25 -3.37 3.54 -13.01
N VAL A 26 -3.99 4.38 -13.86
CA VAL A 26 -4.84 5.44 -13.35
C VAL A 26 -6.03 4.86 -12.59
N GLN A 27 -6.65 3.82 -13.14
CA GLN A 27 -7.78 3.19 -12.48
C GLN A 27 -7.39 2.61 -11.13
N PHE A 28 -6.22 1.97 -11.07
CA PHE A 28 -5.73 1.42 -9.82
C PHE A 28 -5.52 2.54 -8.79
N SER A 29 -4.94 3.65 -9.23
CA SER A 29 -4.69 4.78 -8.34
C SER A 29 -5.99 5.37 -7.80
N GLN A 30 -7.02 5.43 -8.64
CA GLN A 30 -8.31 5.96 -8.22
C GLN A 30 -8.96 5.07 -7.16
N VAL A 31 -8.88 3.75 -7.35
CA VAL A 31 -9.42 2.81 -6.37
C VAL A 31 -8.67 2.94 -5.05
N GLN A 32 -7.35 3.05 -5.11
CA GLN A 32 -6.55 3.19 -3.91
C GLN A 32 -6.90 4.47 -3.16
N ARG A 33 -7.07 5.55 -3.90
CA ARG A 33 -7.41 6.83 -3.29
C ARG A 33 -8.77 6.75 -2.59
N GLU A 34 -9.73 6.13 -3.25
CA GLU A 34 -11.07 6.03 -2.68
C GLU A 34 -11.07 5.17 -1.43
N GLN A 35 -10.33 4.07 -1.45
CA GLN A 35 -10.23 3.21 -0.28
C GLN A 35 -9.60 3.95 0.88
N LYS A 36 -8.58 4.74 0.59
CA LYS A 36 -7.92 5.50 1.65
C LYS A 36 -8.86 6.56 2.22
N ARG A 37 -9.62 7.22 1.35
CA ARG A 37 -10.56 8.24 1.81
C ARG A 37 -11.62 7.64 2.72
N VAL A 38 -12.19 6.51 2.32
CA VAL A 38 -13.23 5.87 3.12
C VAL A 38 -12.68 5.47 4.49
N MET A 39 -11.46 4.94 4.51
CA MET A 39 -10.87 4.54 5.78
C MET A 39 -10.63 5.73 6.69
N VAL A 40 -10.09 6.82 6.13
CA VAL A 40 -9.82 8.01 6.93
C VAL A 40 -11.11 8.60 7.47
N GLU A 41 -12.15 8.66 6.65
CA GLU A 41 -13.42 9.20 7.10
C GLU A 41 -14.02 8.36 8.22
N HIS A 42 -13.89 7.04 8.10
CA HIS A 42 -14.39 6.16 9.15
C HIS A 42 -13.64 6.40 10.45
N LEU A 43 -12.31 6.53 10.38
CA LEU A 43 -11.53 6.78 11.57
C LEU A 43 -11.89 8.11 12.21
N GLN A 44 -12.15 9.12 11.40
CA GLN A 44 -12.54 10.41 11.90
C GLN A 44 -13.89 10.35 12.59
N GLU A 45 -14.82 9.57 12.04
CA GLU A 45 -16.12 9.39 12.67
C GLU A 45 -16.01 8.71 14.02
N VAL A 46 -15.19 7.67 14.09
CA VAL A 46 -15.00 6.95 15.34
C VAL A 46 -14.41 7.89 16.37
N LYS A 47 -13.39 8.66 15.98
CA LYS A 47 -12.76 9.57 16.92
C LYS A 47 -13.74 10.63 17.43
N ALA A 48 -14.61 11.11 16.56
CA ALA A 48 -15.56 12.14 16.94
C ALA A 48 -16.55 11.68 17.99
N LYS A 49 -16.77 10.37 18.07
CA LYS A 49 -17.70 9.82 19.04
C LYS A 49 -17.03 9.45 20.36
N CYS A 50 -15.73 9.63 20.46
CA CYS A 50 -15.01 9.29 21.67
C CYS A 50 -14.98 10.45 22.65
N THR A 51 -14.94 10.12 23.93
CA THR A 51 -14.68 11.15 24.95
C THR A 51 -13.22 11.57 24.84
N PRO A 52 -12.82 12.69 25.44
CA PRO A 52 -11.41 13.10 25.34
C PRO A 52 -10.42 12.03 25.80
N GLU A 53 -10.79 11.32 26.85
CA GLU A 53 -9.94 10.25 27.33
C GLU A 53 -9.83 9.14 26.32
N GLN A 54 -10.95 8.78 25.71
CA GLN A 54 -10.96 7.75 24.68
C GLN A 54 -10.22 8.20 23.44
N GLN A 55 -10.29 9.48 23.11
CA GLN A 55 -9.58 10.01 21.95
C GLN A 55 -8.08 9.85 22.12
N GLU A 56 -7.60 10.03 23.33
CA GLU A 56 -6.20 9.86 23.59
C GLU A 56 -5.76 8.43 23.32
N LYS A 57 -6.54 7.48 23.80
CA LYS A 57 -6.24 6.07 23.56
C LYS A 57 -6.37 5.72 22.08
N PHE A 58 -7.36 6.28 21.43
CA PHE A 58 -7.57 6.05 20.01
C PHE A 58 -6.37 6.56 19.22
N ASN A 59 -5.87 7.75 19.55
CA ASN A 59 -4.71 8.31 18.86
C ASN A 59 -3.49 7.42 19.02
N LYS A 60 -3.29 6.89 20.21
CA LYS A 60 -2.16 5.98 20.45
C LYS A 60 -2.29 4.71 19.63
N PHE A 61 -3.52 4.19 19.55
CA PHE A 61 -3.76 3.00 18.76
C PHE A 61 -3.47 3.23 17.28
N ILE A 62 -3.89 4.37 16.75
CA ILE A 62 -3.67 4.68 15.34
C ILE A 62 -2.17 4.82 15.05
N ARG A 63 -1.43 5.48 15.96
CA ARG A 63 0.00 5.61 15.77
C ARG A 63 0.71 4.26 15.78
N ARG A 64 0.28 3.38 16.68
CA ARG A 64 0.88 2.05 16.73
C ARG A 64 0.59 1.24 15.49
N MET A 65 -0.63 1.38 14.97
CA MET A 65 -0.98 0.70 13.74
C MET A 65 -0.12 1.16 12.58
N HIS A 66 0.08 2.46 12.50
CA HIS A 66 0.91 3.03 11.45
C HIS A 66 2.35 2.53 11.58
N ASP A 67 2.89 2.54 12.79
CA ASP A 67 4.25 2.08 13.02
C ASP A 67 4.40 0.60 12.66
N TYR A 68 3.42 -0.19 13.01
CA TYR A 68 3.45 -1.61 12.69
C TYR A 68 3.47 -1.81 11.17
N GLN A 69 2.65 -1.07 10.44
CA GLN A 69 2.62 -1.19 8.99
C GLN A 69 3.93 -0.76 8.36
N GLN A 70 4.53 0.31 8.86
CA GLN A 70 5.80 0.75 8.36
C GLN A 70 6.89 -0.28 8.62
N ASN A 71 6.88 -0.90 9.78
CA ASN A 71 7.84 -1.94 10.10
C ASN A 71 7.67 -3.14 9.19
N GLN A 72 6.44 -3.52 8.87
CA GLN A 72 6.20 -4.63 7.98
C GLN A 72 6.70 -4.34 6.58
N LEU A 73 6.48 -3.13 6.11
CA LEU A 73 6.98 -2.76 4.80
C LEU A 73 8.50 -2.77 4.77
N GLY A 74 9.13 -2.25 5.78
CA GLY A 74 10.56 -2.26 5.87
C GLY A 74 11.13 -3.66 5.90
N LYS A 75 10.47 -4.55 6.61
CA LYS A 75 10.87 -5.92 6.67
C LYS A 75 10.79 -6.56 5.31
N LYS A 76 9.70 -6.34 4.59
CA LYS A 76 9.54 -6.90 3.27
C LYS A 76 10.62 -6.43 2.32
N GLU A 77 10.93 -5.17 2.39
CA GLU A 77 11.97 -4.63 1.55
C GLU A 77 13.31 -5.23 1.85
N ARG A 78 13.63 -5.39 3.11
CA ARG A 78 14.89 -5.98 3.48
C ARG A 78 15.00 -7.42 3.03
N MET A 79 13.92 -8.17 3.13
CA MET A 79 13.91 -9.53 2.69
C MET A 79 14.11 -9.62 1.20
N ARG A 80 13.47 -8.74 0.47
CA ARG A 80 13.62 -8.74 -0.97
C ARG A 80 15.04 -8.45 -1.38
N ARG A 81 15.69 -7.52 -0.71
CA ARG A 81 17.07 -7.23 -1.00
C ARG A 81 17.97 -8.37 -0.63
N GLY A 82 17.67 -9.02 0.46
CA GLY A 82 18.47 -10.12 0.90
C GLY A 82 18.47 -11.30 -0.04
N GLN A 83 17.45 -11.37 -0.88
CA GLN A 83 17.37 -12.44 -1.83
C GLN A 83 18.20 -12.19 -3.08
N ASN A 84 18.77 -11.02 -3.19
CA ASN A 84 19.56 -10.71 -4.35
C ASN A 84 20.99 -11.15 -4.10
N PRO A 85 21.42 -12.26 -4.68
CA PRO A 85 22.75 -12.79 -4.37
C PRO A 85 23.85 -11.88 -4.80
N ARG A 86 23.63 -11.12 -5.84
CA ARG A 86 24.67 -10.26 -6.28
C ARG A 86 25.04 -9.26 -5.30
N THR A 87 24.10 -8.79 -4.55
CA THR A 87 24.37 -7.83 -3.54
C THR A 87 25.33 -8.38 -2.53
N ASN A 88 25.16 -9.62 -2.18
CA ASN A 88 26.04 -10.18 -1.24
C ASN A 88 27.41 -10.42 -1.72
N ASN A 89 27.52 -10.77 -2.93
CA ASN A 89 28.82 -11.07 -3.42
C ASN A 89 29.68 -9.95 -3.61
N ASN A 90 29.12 -8.85 -3.78
CA ASN A 90 29.90 -7.73 -4.08
C ASN A 90 30.81 -7.37 -3.09
N GLN A 91 30.63 -7.80 -1.99
CA GLN A 91 31.44 -7.41 -1.02
C GLN A 91 32.62 -8.11 -0.96
N ASN A 92 32.81 -8.98 -1.67
CA ASN A 92 34.02 -9.60 -1.57
C ASN A 92 34.88 -9.31 -2.42
#